data_4f36559d552c0c0582d88fb0d9809069
#
_entry.id   4f36559d552c0c0582d88fb0d9809069
#
_cell.length_a   1.000
_cell.length_b   1.000
_cell.length_c   1.000
_cell.angle_alpha   90.00
_cell.angle_beta   90.00
_cell.angle_gamma   90.00
#
_symmetry.space_group_name_H-M   'P 1'
#
loop_
_entity.id
_entity.type
_entity.pdbx_description
1 polymer ?
#
loop_
_entity_poly.entity_id
_entity_poly.type
_entity_poly.pdbx_seq_one_letter_code
_entity_poly.pdbx_strand_id
1 'polypeptide(L)'
;VFLYFILLTTLILGAVMYVIEGGQNRENFSSIPQSMYWAVVTLTTVGYGDIAPATVLGKIIASGIMILGYSIISVPAGLISVEYRRNKISQLNTQICRNCMAENHESDAIYCKRCGHLLNDPEGKESTTKS
;
A
#
# COMPACT_ATOMS: atom_id res chain seq x y z
N VAL A 1 3.57 13.66 -2.24
CA VAL A 1 2.63 13.44 -3.34
C VAL A 1 1.41 12.67 -2.85
N PHE A 2 1.56 11.51 -2.21
CA PHE A 2 0.45 10.66 -1.77
C PHE A 2 -0.50 11.35 -0.75
N LEU A 3 0.06 12.00 0.28
CA LEU A 3 -0.73 12.74 1.27
C LEU A 3 -1.52 13.91 0.64
N TYR A 4 -0.91 14.61 -0.31
CA TYR A 4 -1.59 15.68 -1.04
C TYR A 4 -2.76 15.16 -1.87
N PHE A 5 -2.57 13.99 -2.52
CA PHE A 5 -3.64 13.32 -3.27
C PHE A 5 -4.81 12.93 -2.37
N ILE A 6 -4.56 12.35 -1.19
CA ILE A 6 -5.60 11.99 -0.21
C ILE A 6 -6.36 13.24 0.24
N LEU A 7 -5.65 14.32 0.58
CA LEU A 7 -6.25 15.56 1.05
C LEU A 7 -7.15 16.18 -0.02
N LEU A 8 -6.69 16.23 -1.26
CA LEU A 8 -7.46 16.75 -2.38
C LEU A 8 -8.70 15.89 -2.67
N THR A 9 -8.55 14.58 -2.65
CA THR A 9 -9.67 13.64 -2.83
C THR A 9 -10.71 13.81 -1.72
N THR A 10 -10.29 13.93 -0.49
CA THR A 10 -11.18 14.14 0.66
C THR A 10 -11.95 15.45 0.56
N LEU A 11 -11.29 16.51 0.12
CA LEU A 11 -11.92 17.82 -0.09
C LEU A 11 -12.99 17.76 -1.19
N ILE A 12 -12.68 17.12 -2.33
CA ILE A 12 -13.62 16.97 -3.44
C ILE A 12 -14.83 16.14 -3.01
N LEU A 13 -14.61 14.98 -2.39
CA LEU A 13 -15.68 14.08 -1.99
C LEU A 13 -16.54 14.69 -0.86
N GLY A 14 -15.94 15.39 0.08
CA GLY A 14 -16.65 16.14 1.10
C GLY A 14 -17.53 17.25 0.50
N ALA A 15 -17.01 18.01 -0.47
CA ALA A 15 -17.77 19.05 -1.17
C ALA A 15 -18.94 18.46 -1.97
N VAL A 16 -18.74 17.34 -2.66
CA VAL A 16 -19.81 16.63 -3.38
C VAL A 16 -20.93 16.21 -2.43
N MET A 17 -20.60 15.61 -1.30
CA MET A 17 -21.60 15.19 -0.30
C MET A 17 -22.30 16.38 0.35
N TYR A 18 -21.59 17.48 0.58
CA TYR A 18 -22.21 18.73 1.05
C TYR A 18 -23.28 19.24 0.07
N VAL A 19 -23.01 19.23 -1.22
CA VAL A 19 -23.97 19.68 -2.25
C VAL A 19 -25.21 18.77 -2.29
N ILE A 20 -25.02 17.46 -2.15
CA ILE A 20 -26.10 16.46 -2.27
C ILE A 20 -26.97 16.43 -1.01
N GLU A 21 -26.35 16.40 0.17
CA GLU A 21 -27.03 16.21 1.45
C GLU A 21 -27.39 17.53 2.15
N GLY A 22 -26.64 18.60 1.92
CA GLY A 22 -26.77 19.87 2.65
C GLY A 22 -28.14 20.55 2.51
N GLY A 23 -28.95 20.18 1.50
CA GLY A 23 -30.33 20.66 1.33
C GLY A 23 -31.34 19.95 2.24
N GLN A 24 -31.21 18.66 2.43
CA GLN A 24 -32.19 17.79 3.12
C GLN A 24 -31.69 17.27 4.48
N ASN A 25 -30.40 17.21 4.69
CA ASN A 25 -29.75 16.65 5.88
C ASN A 25 -28.80 17.70 6.52
N ARG A 26 -29.35 18.87 6.81
CA ARG A 26 -28.58 20.03 7.34
C ARG A 26 -27.94 19.77 8.70
N GLU A 27 -28.48 18.89 9.51
CA GLU A 27 -27.89 18.56 10.81
C GLU A 27 -26.52 17.86 10.64
N ASN A 28 -26.43 16.95 9.69
CA ASN A 28 -25.24 16.14 9.46
C ASN A 28 -24.25 16.74 8.44
N PHE A 29 -24.76 17.47 7.45
CA PHE A 29 -23.96 18.11 6.39
C PHE A 29 -24.16 19.63 6.37
N SER A 30 -23.99 20.29 7.55
CA SER A 30 -24.23 21.73 7.71
C SER A 30 -23.16 22.61 7.08
N SER A 31 -21.95 22.09 6.90
CA SER A 31 -20.81 22.84 6.39
C SER A 31 -19.84 21.96 5.61
N ILE A 32 -19.02 22.59 4.75
CA ILE A 32 -17.96 21.89 4.01
C ILE A 32 -16.97 21.19 4.95
N PRO A 33 -16.45 21.81 6.03
CA PRO A 33 -15.56 21.11 6.97
C PRO A 33 -16.18 19.89 7.62
N GLN A 34 -17.47 19.92 7.94
CA GLN A 34 -18.17 18.77 8.51
C GLN A 34 -18.34 17.65 7.51
N SER A 35 -18.62 17.98 6.26
CA SER A 35 -18.68 17.01 5.16
C SER A 35 -17.30 16.42 4.85
N MET A 36 -16.23 17.21 4.96
CA MET A 36 -14.85 16.72 4.86
C MET A 36 -14.50 15.77 6.00
N TYR A 37 -14.90 16.07 7.22
CA TYR A 37 -14.73 15.16 8.37
C TYR A 37 -15.40 13.82 8.09
N TRP A 38 -16.65 13.81 7.61
CA TRP A 38 -17.33 12.60 7.20
C TRP A 38 -16.55 11.82 6.11
N ALA A 39 -16.05 12.53 5.10
CA ALA A 39 -15.28 11.90 4.03
C ALA A 39 -13.97 11.27 4.55
N VAL A 40 -13.25 11.94 5.47
CA VAL A 40 -12.04 11.36 6.11
C VAL A 40 -12.40 10.09 6.87
N VAL A 41 -13.40 10.14 7.74
CA VAL A 41 -13.82 9.01 8.58
C VAL A 41 -14.29 7.81 7.73
N THR A 42 -14.93 8.10 6.60
CA THR A 42 -15.42 7.07 5.67
C THR A 42 -14.28 6.48 4.83
N LEU A 43 -13.41 7.32 4.24
CA LEU A 43 -12.29 6.87 3.41
C LEU A 43 -11.24 6.09 4.20
N THR A 44 -11.02 6.47 5.46
CA THR A 44 -10.12 5.75 6.36
C THR A 44 -10.72 4.49 6.96
N THR A 45 -11.97 4.15 6.62
CA THR A 45 -12.72 2.99 7.13
C THR A 45 -12.98 3.00 8.64
N VAL A 46 -12.86 4.15 9.31
CA VAL A 46 -13.14 4.30 10.74
C VAL A 46 -14.64 4.17 11.02
N GLY A 47 -15.48 4.93 10.28
CA GLY A 47 -16.93 4.80 10.28
C GLY A 47 -17.59 5.00 11.64
N TYR A 48 -17.36 6.12 12.33
CA TYR A 48 -18.01 6.40 13.63
C TYR A 48 -19.54 6.36 13.58
N GLY A 49 -20.15 6.64 12.41
CA GLY A 49 -21.60 6.62 12.24
C GLY A 49 -22.32 7.83 12.84
N ASP A 50 -21.60 8.82 13.31
CA ASP A 50 -22.10 10.09 13.84
C ASP A 50 -22.70 10.98 12.74
N ILE A 51 -22.15 10.93 11.55
CA ILE A 51 -22.62 11.60 10.34
C ILE A 51 -22.86 10.55 9.27
N ALA A 52 -24.08 10.52 8.71
CA ALA A 52 -24.44 9.60 7.64
C ALA A 52 -25.39 10.26 6.64
N PRO A 53 -25.29 9.91 5.33
CA PRO A 53 -26.22 10.40 4.32
C PRO A 53 -27.64 9.88 4.55
N ALA A 54 -28.62 10.78 4.48
CA ALA A 54 -30.04 10.45 4.66
C ALA A 54 -30.76 10.20 3.32
N THR A 55 -30.34 10.92 2.25
CA THR A 55 -30.97 10.82 0.94
C THR A 55 -30.59 9.52 0.22
N VAL A 56 -31.47 9.03 -0.65
CA VAL A 56 -31.22 7.83 -1.47
C VAL A 56 -30.00 8.07 -2.38
N LEU A 57 -29.92 9.23 -3.00
CA LEU A 57 -28.80 9.60 -3.87
C LEU A 57 -27.48 9.68 -3.08
N GLY A 58 -27.50 10.31 -1.91
CA GLY A 58 -26.35 10.39 -1.01
C GLY A 58 -25.86 9.01 -0.58
N LYS A 59 -26.75 8.08 -0.27
CA LYS A 59 -26.39 6.69 0.10
C LYS A 59 -25.74 5.93 -1.06
N ILE A 60 -26.22 6.09 -2.29
CA ILE A 60 -25.63 5.48 -3.48
C ILE A 60 -24.21 6.01 -3.70
N ILE A 61 -24.05 7.33 -3.66
CA ILE A 61 -22.75 7.97 -3.84
C ILE A 61 -21.78 7.62 -2.70
N ALA A 62 -22.26 7.62 -1.45
CA ALA A 62 -21.47 7.19 -0.31
C ALA A 62 -20.97 5.74 -0.46
N SER A 63 -21.78 4.83 -0.97
CA SER A 63 -21.37 3.46 -1.24
C SER A 63 -20.22 3.40 -2.25
N GLY A 64 -20.28 4.20 -3.31
CA GLY A 64 -19.19 4.35 -4.28
C GLY A 64 -17.90 4.91 -3.63
N ILE A 65 -18.05 5.92 -2.77
CA ILE A 65 -16.93 6.53 -2.02
C ILE A 65 -16.27 5.50 -1.09
N MET A 66 -17.03 4.64 -0.44
CA MET A 66 -16.49 3.56 0.42
C MET A 66 -15.63 2.57 -0.37
N ILE A 67 -16.07 2.18 -1.57
CA ILE A 67 -15.30 1.30 -2.46
C ILE A 67 -14.02 1.99 -2.94
N LEU A 68 -14.09 3.27 -3.29
CA LEU A 68 -12.92 4.07 -3.65
C LEU A 68 -11.94 4.19 -2.48
N GLY A 69 -12.43 4.41 -1.26
CA GLY A 69 -11.61 4.50 -0.04
C GLY A 69 -10.78 3.24 0.19
N TYR A 70 -11.41 2.08 0.04
CA TYR A 70 -10.70 0.79 0.12
C TYR A 70 -9.58 0.68 -0.92
N SER A 71 -9.82 1.11 -2.15
CA SER A 71 -8.85 1.09 -3.24
C SER A 71 -7.65 2.00 -2.95
N ILE A 72 -7.89 3.20 -2.42
CA ILE A 72 -6.85 4.17 -2.08
C ILE A 72 -5.87 3.62 -1.03
N ILE A 73 -6.34 2.83 -0.07
CA ILE A 73 -5.50 2.23 0.96
C ILE A 73 -4.76 0.99 0.41
N SER A 74 -5.44 0.17 -0.39
CA SER A 74 -4.91 -1.12 -0.87
C SER A 74 -3.79 -0.96 -1.90
N VAL A 75 -3.86 0.04 -2.77
CA VAL A 75 -2.88 0.24 -3.86
C VAL A 75 -1.47 0.53 -3.31
N PRO A 76 -1.25 1.48 -2.40
CA PRO A 76 0.09 1.73 -1.84
C PRO A 76 0.66 0.53 -1.09
N ALA A 77 -0.17 -0.18 -0.32
CA ALA A 77 0.24 -1.38 0.40
C ALA A 77 0.71 -2.48 -0.57
N GLY A 78 0.01 -2.64 -1.69
CA GLY A 78 0.39 -3.56 -2.77
C GLY A 78 1.72 -3.19 -3.41
N LEU A 79 1.95 -1.92 -3.72
CA LEU A 79 3.19 -1.43 -4.34
C LEU A 79 4.40 -1.65 -3.43
N ILE A 80 4.28 -1.37 -2.13
CA ILE A 80 5.35 -1.61 -1.14
C ILE A 80 5.69 -3.10 -1.08
N SER A 81 4.69 -3.98 -1.13
CA SER A 81 4.90 -5.44 -1.11
C SER A 81 5.64 -5.93 -2.36
N VAL A 82 5.33 -5.38 -3.54
CA VAL A 82 6.01 -5.72 -4.81
C VAL A 82 7.45 -5.24 -4.79
N GLU A 83 7.71 -4.01 -4.31
CA GLU A 83 9.07 -3.47 -4.23
C GLU A 83 9.95 -4.26 -3.25
N TYR A 84 9.39 -4.66 -2.11
CA TYR A 84 10.10 -5.52 -1.15
C TYR A 84 10.48 -6.87 -1.79
N ARG A 85 9.57 -7.50 -2.54
CA ARG A 85 9.86 -8.76 -3.26
C ARG A 85 10.90 -8.56 -4.34
N ARG A 86 10.84 -7.45 -5.10
CA ARG A 86 11.81 -7.14 -6.17
C ARG A 86 13.21 -6.96 -5.63
N ASN A 87 13.36 -6.23 -4.52
CA ASN A 87 14.65 -6.06 -3.84
C ASN A 87 15.20 -7.40 -3.35
N LYS A 88 14.36 -8.28 -2.81
CA LYS A 88 14.77 -9.62 -2.39
C LYS A 88 15.20 -10.51 -3.56
N ILE A 89 14.51 -10.43 -4.70
CA ILE A 89 14.86 -11.18 -5.91
C ILE A 89 16.14 -10.62 -6.53
N SER A 90 16.34 -9.30 -6.51
CA SER A 90 17.58 -8.66 -7.01
C SER A 90 18.82 -9.03 -6.20
N GLN A 91 18.65 -9.49 -4.97
CA GLN A 91 19.73 -10.00 -4.12
C GLN A 91 20.03 -11.50 -4.35
N LEU A 92 19.26 -12.16 -5.22
CA LEU A 92 19.58 -13.54 -5.61
C LEU A 92 20.78 -13.52 -6.55
N ASN A 93 21.85 -14.18 -6.13
CA ASN A 93 23.05 -14.34 -6.92
C ASN A 93 22.85 -15.44 -7.97
N THR A 94 23.47 -15.28 -9.14
CA THR A 94 23.58 -16.32 -10.18
C THR A 94 24.56 -17.45 -9.80
N GLN A 95 25.03 -17.49 -8.55
CA GLN A 95 25.91 -18.56 -8.09
C GLN A 95 25.22 -19.91 -8.16
N ILE A 96 25.90 -20.84 -8.84
CA ILE A 96 25.51 -22.25 -8.95
C ILE A 96 26.33 -23.04 -7.95
N CYS A 97 25.68 -23.84 -7.14
CA CYS A 97 26.37 -24.74 -6.22
C CYS A 97 27.16 -25.79 -7.00
N ARG A 98 28.47 -25.86 -6.77
CA ARG A 98 29.35 -26.81 -7.46
C ARG A 98 29.05 -28.30 -7.15
N ASN A 99 28.35 -28.53 -6.01
CA ASN A 99 28.08 -29.92 -5.59
C ASN A 99 26.71 -30.43 -6.06
N CYS A 100 25.64 -29.62 -6.04
CA CYS A 100 24.29 -30.06 -6.39
C CYS A 100 23.64 -29.28 -7.53
N MET A 101 24.38 -28.37 -8.17
CA MET A 101 23.91 -27.47 -9.25
C MET A 101 22.64 -26.66 -8.94
N ALA A 102 22.33 -26.47 -7.68
CA ALA A 102 21.22 -25.59 -7.29
C ALA A 102 21.55 -24.11 -7.57
N GLU A 103 20.60 -23.39 -8.15
CA GLU A 103 20.71 -21.99 -8.51
C GLU A 103 19.91 -21.09 -7.54
N ASN A 104 19.99 -19.77 -7.72
CA ASN A 104 19.23 -18.77 -6.97
C ASN A 104 19.52 -18.77 -5.47
N HIS A 105 20.78 -18.70 -5.10
CA HIS A 105 21.21 -18.44 -3.72
C HIS A 105 21.15 -16.95 -3.41
N GLU A 106 20.96 -16.59 -2.13
CA GLU A 106 21.09 -15.20 -1.68
C GLU A 106 22.54 -14.73 -1.86
N SER A 107 22.73 -13.43 -2.17
CA SER A 107 24.06 -12.87 -2.46
C SER A 107 25.05 -12.98 -1.30
N ASP A 108 24.54 -13.11 -0.07
CA ASP A 108 25.26 -13.29 1.18
C ASP A 108 25.25 -14.75 1.69
N ALA A 109 24.74 -15.70 0.89
CA ALA A 109 24.65 -17.09 1.29
C ALA A 109 26.03 -17.72 1.44
N ILE A 110 26.37 -18.15 2.65
CA ILE A 110 27.59 -18.87 2.98
C ILE A 110 27.46 -20.34 2.58
N TYR A 111 26.27 -20.90 2.77
CA TYR A 111 26.00 -22.33 2.49
C TYR A 111 24.87 -22.50 1.47
N CYS A 112 24.97 -23.60 0.69
CA CYS A 112 23.90 -23.98 -0.23
C CYS A 112 22.64 -24.38 0.51
N LYS A 113 21.51 -23.74 0.17
CA LYS A 113 20.19 -24.01 0.77
C LYS A 113 19.67 -25.42 0.53
N ARG A 114 20.25 -26.18 -0.43
CA ARG A 114 19.78 -27.52 -0.81
C ARG A 114 20.66 -28.64 -0.28
N CYS A 115 21.98 -28.51 -0.33
CA CYS A 115 22.91 -29.57 0.07
C CYS A 115 23.86 -29.17 1.22
N GLY A 116 23.79 -27.92 1.73
CA GLY A 116 24.67 -27.47 2.80
C GLY A 116 26.13 -27.24 2.42
N HIS A 117 26.49 -27.39 1.13
CA HIS A 117 27.87 -27.16 0.69
C HIS A 117 28.22 -25.67 0.82
N LEU A 118 29.49 -25.39 1.20
CA LEU A 118 30.00 -24.03 1.32
C LEU A 118 30.00 -23.34 -0.04
N LEU A 119 29.37 -22.19 -0.15
CA LEU A 119 29.30 -21.39 -1.38
C LEU A 119 30.31 -20.24 -1.35
N ASN A 120 30.36 -19.51 -0.22
CA ASN A 120 31.25 -18.42 0.00
C ASN A 120 31.98 -18.59 1.33
N ASP A 121 33.26 -18.35 1.34
CA ASP A 121 34.06 -18.36 2.56
C ASP A 121 33.83 -17.05 3.32
N PRO A 122 33.40 -17.06 4.60
CA PRO A 122 33.18 -15.87 5.38
C PRO A 122 34.45 -15.05 5.65
N GLU A 123 35.64 -15.64 5.44
CA GLU A 123 36.92 -14.97 5.61
C GLU A 123 37.60 -14.54 4.30
N GLY A 124 36.97 -14.78 3.15
CA GLY A 124 37.54 -14.49 1.82
C GLY A 124 37.46 -13.03 1.40
N LYS A 125 38.19 -12.13 2.05
CA LYS A 125 38.72 -10.96 1.38
C LYS A 125 39.84 -11.38 0.44
N GLU A 126 39.60 -11.12 -0.87
CA GLU A 126 40.63 -11.00 -1.90
C GLU A 126 41.64 -12.12 -2.07
N SER A 127 41.32 -13.10 -2.90
CA SER A 127 42.34 -13.65 -3.75
C SER A 127 42.20 -13.11 -5.18
N THR A 128 42.74 -11.92 -5.38
CA THR A 128 43.11 -11.39 -6.69
C THR A 128 44.11 -12.35 -7.30
N THR A 129 43.64 -13.17 -8.20
CA THR A 129 44.55 -13.98 -9.03
C THR A 129 45.22 -13.04 -10.03
N LYS A 130 46.44 -12.60 -9.71
CA LYS A 130 47.43 -12.23 -10.72
C LYS A 130 47.92 -13.52 -11.38
N SER A 131 47.73 -13.68 -12.63
CA SER A 131 48.68 -14.13 -13.65
C SER A 131 48.05 -13.98 -15.03
#